data_9f8d0fbd126071b43ef4a416995cbe7f
#
_entry.id   9f8d0fbd126071b43ef4a416995cbe7f
#
_cell.length_a   1.000
_cell.length_b   1.000
_cell.length_c   1.000
_cell.angle_alpha   90.00
_cell.angle_beta   90.00
_cell.angle_gamma   90.00
#
_symmetry.space_group_name_H-M   'P 1'
#
loop_
_entity.id
_entity.type
_entity.pdbx_description
1 polymer ?
#
loop_
_entity_poly.entity_id
_entity_poly.type
_entity_poly.pdbx_seq_one_letter_code
_entity_poly.pdbx_strand_id
1 'polypeptide(L)'
;MRKEKLYIAATIAVCALAFTGCKKREAVDLSSLHTTAAVEKETIPETTEAPTTAPTEESADASKNNANFSLKSEIKKETAGKATVEYPVVSNMKDAEKQKQVNALLRTNAMAIADVHPDQTLSVKATIEAANLKRIVVSYKGELKNPSTSKTENLFYTNTVDLETVQNMRLSDYADAYTVAGYIASGDYKLESVSANEQSVRSYINSSEKTTDYYFKKLQAADFSGGYTADENSTPAASWPEIFSYEKQGIVYISIPLSSELGNYAIIKYSPDNK
;
A
#
# COMPACT_ATOMS: atom_id res chain seq x y z
N MET A 1 64.80 6.95 0.69
CA MET A 1 65.06 8.39 0.95
C MET A 1 63.75 9.11 1.24
N ARG A 2 63.76 9.82 2.37
CA ARG A 2 62.84 10.85 2.89
C ARG A 2 61.38 10.46 3.17
N LYS A 3 61.16 10.28 4.46
CA LYS A 3 59.89 10.38 5.20
C LYS A 3 59.53 11.85 5.33
N GLU A 4 58.29 12.20 5.03
CA GLU A 4 57.73 13.46 5.56
C GLU A 4 56.46 13.12 6.34
N LYS A 5 56.55 13.37 7.65
CA LYS A 5 55.45 13.34 8.59
C LYS A 5 54.78 14.71 8.58
N LEU A 6 53.52 14.78 8.27
CA LEU A 6 52.72 16.01 8.49
C LEU A 6 51.83 15.80 9.72
N TYR A 7 52.15 16.55 10.75
CA TYR A 7 51.30 16.71 11.94
C TYR A 7 50.26 17.77 11.67
N ILE A 8 48.99 17.44 11.80
CA ILE A 8 47.92 18.41 11.88
C ILE A 8 47.38 18.41 13.32
N ALA A 9 47.54 19.55 13.97
CA ALA A 9 47.18 19.82 15.33
C ALA A 9 45.64 19.88 15.50
N ALA A 10 45.15 19.25 16.56
CA ALA A 10 43.79 19.35 17.04
C ALA A 10 43.53 20.73 17.68
N THR A 11 42.49 21.40 17.25
CA THR A 11 41.93 22.55 17.95
C THR A 11 40.55 22.16 18.46
N ILE A 12 40.46 21.91 19.76
CA ILE A 12 39.21 21.70 20.49
C ILE A 12 38.65 23.09 20.83
N ALA A 13 37.50 23.43 20.25
CA ALA A 13 36.71 24.56 20.69
C ALA A 13 35.50 24.03 21.49
N VAL A 14 35.59 24.19 22.82
CA VAL A 14 34.49 23.95 23.74
C VAL A 14 33.59 25.18 23.74
N CYS A 15 32.35 25.04 23.20
CA CYS A 15 31.28 26.01 23.41
C CYS A 15 30.25 25.39 24.33
N ALA A 16 30.37 25.75 25.63
CA ALA A 16 29.32 25.57 26.64
C ALA A 16 28.29 26.68 26.44
N LEU A 17 27.09 26.34 26.03
CA LEU A 17 25.93 27.24 26.14
C LEU A 17 24.88 26.57 27.03
N ALA A 18 24.79 27.05 28.25
CA ALA A 18 23.71 26.78 29.17
C ALA A 18 22.42 27.45 28.69
N PHE A 19 21.39 26.66 28.39
CA PHE A 19 20.02 27.17 28.30
C PHE A 19 19.22 26.64 29.49
N THR A 20 19.16 27.44 30.53
CA THR A 20 18.13 27.38 31.55
C THR A 20 16.85 27.99 30.99
N GLY A 21 15.79 27.19 30.94
CA GLY A 21 14.49 27.66 30.46
C GLY A 21 13.39 26.63 30.73
N CYS A 22 13.22 26.23 32.01
CA CYS A 22 12.00 25.55 32.41
C CYS A 22 10.83 26.54 32.42
N LYS A 23 9.98 26.54 31.39
CA LYS A 23 8.65 27.14 31.44
C LYS A 23 7.67 26.03 31.83
N LYS A 24 7.20 26.05 33.08
CA LYS A 24 6.06 25.26 33.55
C LYS A 24 4.87 25.56 32.64
N ARG A 25 4.34 24.53 32.00
CA ARG A 25 3.00 24.58 31.40
C ARG A 25 2.00 24.33 32.52
N GLU A 26 1.15 25.31 32.75
CA GLU A 26 -0.01 25.18 33.62
C GLU A 26 -0.96 24.14 32.98
N ALA A 27 -1.38 23.17 33.78
CA ALA A 27 -2.42 22.23 33.42
C ALA A 27 -3.76 22.98 33.34
N VAL A 28 -4.39 22.97 32.20
CA VAL A 28 -5.77 23.49 32.05
C VAL A 28 -6.70 22.45 32.61
N ASP A 29 -7.38 22.79 33.70
CA ASP A 29 -8.42 21.98 34.33
C ASP A 29 -9.69 22.01 33.45
N LEU A 30 -10.05 20.85 32.84
CA LEU A 30 -11.22 20.68 32.01
C LEU A 30 -12.45 20.17 32.78
N SER A 31 -12.46 20.25 34.12
CA SER A 31 -13.55 19.73 34.93
C SER A 31 -14.83 20.60 34.99
N SER A 32 -14.86 21.74 34.27
CA SER A 32 -15.99 22.69 34.32
C SER A 32 -16.95 22.64 33.11
N LEU A 33 -16.91 21.63 32.27
CA LEU A 33 -17.83 21.50 31.11
C LEU A 33 -18.93 20.43 31.32
N HIS A 34 -19.51 20.38 32.52
CA HIS A 34 -20.80 19.76 32.73
C HIS A 34 -21.91 20.79 32.68
N THR A 35 -22.43 21.06 31.51
CA THR A 35 -23.70 21.77 31.37
C THR A 35 -24.80 20.74 31.22
N THR A 36 -25.56 20.61 32.28
CA THR A 36 -26.82 19.90 32.39
C THR A 36 -27.85 20.53 31.46
N ALA A 37 -28.29 19.84 30.43
CA ALA A 37 -29.52 20.21 29.72
C ALA A 37 -30.65 19.31 30.23
N ALA A 38 -31.62 19.94 30.87
CA ALA A 38 -32.80 19.28 31.38
C ALA A 38 -33.70 18.79 30.24
N VAL A 39 -34.21 17.58 30.43
CA VAL A 39 -35.25 16.97 29.61
C VAL A 39 -36.59 17.59 30.03
N GLU A 40 -37.19 18.33 29.11
CA GLU A 40 -38.57 18.75 29.24
C GLU A 40 -39.45 17.84 28.39
N LYS A 41 -40.38 17.20 29.08
CA LYS A 41 -41.32 16.20 28.57
C LYS A 41 -42.60 16.96 28.22
N GLU A 42 -42.90 17.13 26.95
CA GLU A 42 -44.23 17.58 26.52
C GLU A 42 -45.07 16.47 25.89
N THR A 43 -46.30 16.50 26.34
CA THR A 43 -47.37 15.53 26.19
C THR A 43 -48.10 15.73 24.87
N ILE A 44 -48.44 14.62 24.23
CA ILE A 44 -49.29 14.50 23.05
C ILE A 44 -50.75 14.92 23.36
N PRO A 45 -51.48 15.48 22.44
CA PRO A 45 -52.87 15.05 22.23
C PRO A 45 -53.09 14.50 20.81
N GLU A 46 -53.69 13.35 20.83
CA GLU A 46 -54.34 12.61 19.78
C GLU A 46 -55.55 13.42 19.24
N THR A 47 -55.68 13.55 17.91
CA THR A 47 -56.97 13.80 17.27
C THR A 47 -57.05 13.08 15.92
N THR A 48 -57.98 12.18 15.90
CA THR A 48 -58.55 11.41 14.78
C THR A 48 -59.25 12.33 13.78
N GLU A 49 -59.10 12.11 12.46
CA GLU A 49 -60.15 11.86 11.49
C GLU A 49 -59.60 11.78 10.04
N ALA A 50 -60.03 10.76 9.34
CA ALA A 50 -59.88 10.48 7.91
C ALA A 50 -61.20 10.95 7.19
N PRO A 51 -61.43 10.69 5.88
CA PRO A 51 -60.56 10.63 4.68
C PRO A 51 -61.06 11.57 3.55
N THR A 52 -60.24 11.87 2.59
CA THR A 52 -60.76 12.36 1.29
C THR A 52 -59.88 11.90 0.13
N THR A 53 -60.55 11.34 -0.84
CA THR A 53 -60.12 10.70 -2.09
C THR A 53 -59.44 11.62 -3.07
N ALA A 54 -58.38 11.11 -3.67
CA ALA A 54 -57.78 11.18 -5.04
C ALA A 54 -57.94 12.43 -5.92
N PRO A 55 -56.97 12.74 -6.84
CA PRO A 55 -56.69 11.83 -7.95
C PRO A 55 -55.22 11.55 -8.24
N THR A 56 -55.02 10.40 -8.82
CA THR A 56 -53.89 9.87 -9.55
C THR A 56 -53.28 10.89 -10.51
N GLU A 57 -51.98 11.20 -10.34
CA GLU A 57 -51.12 11.54 -11.44
C GLU A 57 -49.91 10.63 -11.41
N GLU A 58 -49.77 9.93 -12.48
CA GLU A 58 -48.78 9.00 -12.91
C GLU A 58 -47.41 9.70 -12.93
N SER A 59 -46.60 9.48 -11.92
CA SER A 59 -45.15 9.79 -11.96
C SER A 59 -44.40 8.51 -12.23
N ALA A 60 -44.06 8.35 -13.51
CA ALA A 60 -43.34 7.24 -14.06
C ALA A 60 -42.04 6.94 -13.28
N ASP A 61 -41.99 5.75 -12.75
CA ASP A 61 -40.94 4.76 -12.79
C ASP A 61 -39.49 5.26 -13.03
N ALA A 62 -38.87 5.77 -11.98
CA ALA A 62 -37.42 5.95 -11.90
C ALA A 62 -36.77 5.02 -10.86
N SER A 63 -37.45 3.93 -10.49
CA SER A 63 -36.96 3.01 -9.45
C SER A 63 -36.79 1.56 -9.91
N LYS A 64 -36.39 1.33 -11.17
CA LYS A 64 -36.03 0.00 -11.66
C LYS A 64 -34.77 0.05 -12.51
N ASN A 65 -33.61 0.26 -11.91
CA ASN A 65 -32.32 -0.17 -12.45
C ASN A 65 -31.21 -0.14 -11.40
N ASN A 66 -31.48 -0.53 -10.16
CA ASN A 66 -30.46 -1.05 -9.27
C ASN A 66 -30.27 -2.55 -9.55
N ALA A 67 -29.93 -2.90 -10.78
CA ALA A 67 -29.20 -4.12 -11.04
C ALA A 67 -27.92 -4.02 -10.18
N ASN A 68 -27.71 -4.97 -9.27
CA ASN A 68 -26.53 -5.07 -8.44
C ASN A 68 -25.30 -5.03 -9.35
N PHE A 69 -24.79 -3.80 -9.59
CA PHE A 69 -23.63 -3.59 -10.41
C PHE A 69 -22.41 -4.02 -9.57
N SER A 70 -21.94 -5.22 -9.80
CA SER A 70 -20.74 -5.74 -9.15
C SER A 70 -19.63 -5.89 -10.17
N LEU A 71 -18.46 -5.34 -9.85
CA LEU A 71 -17.24 -5.60 -10.58
C LEU A 71 -17.01 -7.11 -10.61
N LYS A 72 -16.75 -7.67 -11.79
CA LYS A 72 -16.29 -9.06 -11.94
C LYS A 72 -14.81 -9.05 -12.24
N SER A 73 -14.10 -10.03 -11.73
CA SER A 73 -12.68 -10.22 -12.00
C SER A 73 -12.35 -11.68 -12.18
N GLU A 74 -11.42 -11.97 -13.07
CA GLU A 74 -10.87 -13.31 -13.34
C GLU A 74 -9.35 -13.23 -13.43
N ILE A 75 -8.66 -14.35 -13.21
CA ILE A 75 -7.22 -14.46 -13.41
C ILE A 75 -6.94 -15.01 -14.80
N LYS A 76 -6.11 -14.30 -15.56
CA LYS A 76 -5.54 -14.78 -16.82
C LYS A 76 -4.07 -15.09 -16.64
N LYS A 77 -3.55 -15.90 -17.57
CA LYS A 77 -2.15 -16.33 -17.60
C LYS A 77 -1.55 -15.98 -18.95
N GLU A 78 -0.36 -15.42 -18.91
CA GLU A 78 0.40 -15.07 -20.10
C GLU A 78 1.82 -15.62 -20.01
N THR A 79 2.37 -16.01 -21.16
CA THR A 79 3.75 -16.45 -21.28
C THR A 79 4.47 -15.56 -22.27
N ALA A 80 5.54 -14.91 -21.82
CA ALA A 80 6.43 -14.08 -22.61
C ALA A 80 7.87 -14.59 -22.42
N GLY A 81 8.46 -15.14 -23.46
CA GLY A 81 9.78 -15.75 -23.37
C GLY A 81 9.85 -16.88 -22.33
N LYS A 82 10.67 -16.70 -21.30
CA LYS A 82 10.82 -17.63 -20.16
C LYS A 82 9.91 -17.32 -18.97
N ALA A 83 9.15 -16.24 -19.07
CA ALA A 83 8.26 -15.80 -17.99
C ALA A 83 6.84 -16.33 -18.23
N THR A 84 6.23 -16.82 -17.18
CA THR A 84 4.81 -17.17 -17.11
C THR A 84 4.21 -16.44 -15.93
N VAL A 85 3.29 -15.50 -16.21
CA VAL A 85 2.72 -14.59 -15.22
C VAL A 85 1.20 -14.65 -15.27
N GLU A 86 0.59 -14.80 -14.12
CA GLU A 86 -0.84 -14.60 -13.93
C GLU A 86 -1.14 -13.13 -13.65
N TYR A 87 -2.27 -12.63 -14.15
CA TYR A 87 -2.75 -11.27 -13.88
C TYR A 87 -4.28 -11.20 -13.88
N PRO A 88 -4.88 -10.26 -13.14
CA PRO A 88 -6.32 -10.12 -13.13
C PRO A 88 -6.81 -9.37 -14.37
N VAL A 89 -8.03 -9.70 -14.77
CA VAL A 89 -8.82 -8.95 -15.75
C VAL A 89 -10.15 -8.60 -15.11
N VAL A 90 -10.53 -7.35 -15.17
CA VAL A 90 -11.82 -6.88 -14.70
C VAL A 90 -12.83 -6.79 -15.83
N SER A 91 -14.09 -7.03 -15.50
CA SER A 91 -15.20 -6.91 -16.42
C SER A 91 -16.43 -6.33 -15.72
N ASN A 92 -17.43 -5.96 -16.51
CA ASN A 92 -18.65 -5.37 -16.00
C ASN A 92 -18.45 -3.98 -15.39
N MET A 93 -17.49 -3.18 -15.89
CA MET A 93 -17.42 -1.75 -15.58
C MET A 93 -18.44 -0.99 -16.43
N LYS A 94 -18.98 0.14 -15.91
CA LYS A 94 -19.94 0.97 -16.65
C LYS A 94 -19.33 1.60 -17.91
N ASP A 95 -18.05 1.95 -17.82
CA ASP A 95 -17.28 2.57 -18.90
C ASP A 95 -16.36 1.50 -19.53
N ALA A 96 -16.65 1.14 -20.76
CA ALA A 96 -15.93 0.08 -21.49
C ALA A 96 -14.50 0.51 -21.87
N GLU A 97 -14.28 1.80 -22.17
CA GLU A 97 -12.93 2.29 -22.48
C GLU A 97 -12.07 2.32 -21.22
N LYS A 98 -12.63 2.79 -20.12
CA LYS A 98 -11.97 2.75 -18.82
C LYS A 98 -11.63 1.30 -18.39
N GLN A 99 -12.56 0.36 -18.61
CA GLN A 99 -12.30 -1.07 -18.37
C GLN A 99 -11.09 -1.59 -19.16
N LYS A 100 -11.00 -1.19 -20.44
CA LYS A 100 -9.86 -1.55 -21.30
C LYS A 100 -8.55 -0.98 -20.77
N GLN A 101 -8.54 0.29 -20.36
CA GLN A 101 -7.37 0.96 -19.77
C GLN A 101 -6.94 0.32 -18.45
N VAL A 102 -7.89 0.01 -17.55
CA VAL A 102 -7.61 -0.71 -16.29
C VAL A 102 -6.98 -2.07 -16.58
N ASN A 103 -7.52 -2.83 -17.51
CA ASN A 103 -6.99 -4.15 -17.86
C ASN A 103 -5.59 -4.05 -18.49
N ALA A 104 -5.34 -3.04 -19.30
CA ALA A 104 -4.02 -2.78 -19.85
C ALA A 104 -3.01 -2.46 -18.76
N LEU A 105 -3.36 -1.57 -17.81
CA LEU A 105 -2.49 -1.21 -16.68
C LEU A 105 -2.19 -2.42 -15.78
N LEU A 106 -3.20 -3.20 -15.43
CA LEU A 106 -3.04 -4.43 -14.62
C LEU A 106 -2.09 -5.42 -15.28
N ARG A 107 -2.26 -5.65 -16.59
CA ARG A 107 -1.38 -6.53 -17.36
C ARG A 107 0.05 -5.98 -17.43
N THR A 108 0.22 -4.70 -17.75
CA THR A 108 1.54 -4.05 -17.86
C THR A 108 2.32 -4.18 -16.54
N ASN A 109 1.69 -3.86 -15.41
CA ASN A 109 2.35 -3.97 -14.12
C ASN A 109 2.67 -5.42 -13.72
N ALA A 110 1.77 -6.35 -14.02
CA ALA A 110 2.04 -7.76 -13.77
C ALA A 110 3.23 -8.29 -14.59
N MET A 111 3.31 -7.89 -15.86
CA MET A 111 4.36 -8.36 -16.79
C MET A 111 5.69 -7.64 -16.61
N ALA A 112 5.74 -6.49 -15.94
CA ALA A 112 6.98 -5.69 -15.77
C ALA A 112 8.15 -6.49 -15.17
N ILE A 113 7.87 -7.49 -14.34
CA ILE A 113 8.91 -8.39 -13.79
C ILE A 113 9.66 -9.17 -14.87
N ALA A 114 9.02 -9.52 -15.97
CA ALA A 114 9.65 -10.22 -17.08
C ALA A 114 10.70 -9.34 -17.79
N ASP A 115 10.44 -8.02 -17.85
CA ASP A 115 11.37 -7.05 -18.44
C ASP A 115 12.57 -6.79 -17.53
N VAL A 116 12.37 -6.86 -16.22
CA VAL A 116 13.45 -6.73 -15.22
C VAL A 116 14.39 -7.95 -15.23
N HIS A 117 13.87 -9.13 -15.55
CA HIS A 117 14.61 -10.39 -15.51
C HIS A 117 14.48 -11.20 -16.83
N PRO A 118 14.90 -10.66 -17.99
CA PRO A 118 14.64 -11.26 -19.30
C PRO A 118 15.29 -12.62 -19.50
N ASP A 119 16.41 -12.90 -18.83
CA ASP A 119 17.18 -14.13 -18.96
C ASP A 119 16.78 -15.23 -17.97
N GLN A 120 15.93 -14.91 -17.01
CA GLN A 120 15.54 -15.85 -15.95
C GLN A 120 14.22 -16.56 -16.29
N THR A 121 14.06 -17.75 -15.73
CA THR A 121 12.77 -18.44 -15.81
C THR A 121 11.89 -17.96 -14.68
N LEU A 122 10.70 -17.48 -15.01
CA LEU A 122 9.75 -16.86 -14.12
C LEU A 122 8.45 -17.65 -14.08
N SER A 123 7.93 -17.86 -12.86
CA SER A 123 6.58 -18.40 -12.64
C SER A 123 5.90 -17.57 -11.55
N VAL A 124 4.87 -16.81 -11.91
CA VAL A 124 4.19 -15.87 -11.00
C VAL A 124 2.71 -16.18 -10.98
N LYS A 125 2.15 -16.27 -9.78
CA LYS A 125 0.72 -16.41 -9.51
C LYS A 125 0.14 -15.12 -8.95
N ALA A 126 -1.04 -14.73 -9.42
CA ALA A 126 -1.77 -13.58 -8.91
C ALA A 126 -2.86 -14.00 -7.92
N THR A 127 -3.05 -13.19 -6.90
CA THR A 127 -4.18 -13.30 -5.97
C THR A 127 -4.88 -11.94 -5.90
N ILE A 128 -6.19 -11.93 -6.12
CA ILE A 128 -7.00 -10.73 -5.93
C ILE A 128 -7.29 -10.62 -4.43
N GLU A 129 -6.64 -9.69 -3.77
CA GLU A 129 -6.75 -9.45 -2.32
C GLU A 129 -8.03 -8.71 -1.95
N ALA A 130 -8.44 -7.77 -2.81
CA ALA A 130 -9.69 -7.04 -2.72
C ALA A 130 -10.11 -6.51 -4.10
N ALA A 131 -11.41 -6.47 -4.35
CA ALA A 131 -11.97 -5.81 -5.52
C ALA A 131 -13.32 -5.19 -5.17
N ASN A 132 -13.51 -3.92 -5.52
CA ASN A 132 -14.77 -3.20 -5.38
C ASN A 132 -14.91 -2.17 -6.51
N LEU A 133 -15.94 -1.33 -6.47
CA LEU A 133 -16.18 -0.34 -7.53
C LEU A 133 -15.15 0.79 -7.60
N LYS A 134 -14.29 0.94 -6.58
CA LYS A 134 -13.28 2.01 -6.51
C LYS A 134 -11.89 1.52 -6.87
N ARG A 135 -11.51 0.30 -6.45
CA ARG A 135 -10.17 -0.22 -6.66
C ARG A 135 -10.12 -1.74 -6.75
N ILE A 136 -9.07 -2.22 -7.37
CA ILE A 136 -8.65 -3.62 -7.33
C ILE A 136 -7.25 -3.71 -6.71
N VAL A 137 -7.07 -4.67 -5.81
CA VAL A 137 -5.83 -4.94 -5.08
C VAL A 137 -5.37 -6.34 -5.44
N VAL A 138 -4.13 -6.47 -5.89
CA VAL A 138 -3.57 -7.73 -6.36
C VAL A 138 -2.20 -7.95 -5.72
N SER A 139 -1.98 -9.14 -5.21
CA SER A 139 -0.65 -9.61 -4.83
C SER A 139 -0.16 -10.67 -5.82
N TYR A 140 1.14 -10.66 -6.06
CA TYR A 140 1.82 -11.59 -6.94
C TYR A 140 2.90 -12.33 -6.14
N LYS A 141 2.87 -13.65 -6.22
CA LYS A 141 3.89 -14.53 -5.61
C LYS A 141 4.47 -15.44 -6.69
N GLY A 142 5.77 -15.60 -6.65
CA GLY A 142 6.41 -16.38 -7.67
C GLY A 142 7.84 -16.79 -7.32
N GLU A 143 8.45 -17.42 -8.30
CA GLU A 143 9.84 -17.86 -8.24
C GLU A 143 10.59 -17.37 -9.47
N LEU A 144 11.81 -16.96 -9.23
CA LEU A 144 12.80 -16.52 -10.19
C LEU A 144 13.92 -17.54 -10.21
N LYS A 145 14.10 -18.25 -11.31
CA LYS A 145 15.17 -19.23 -11.45
C LYS A 145 16.24 -18.76 -12.41
N ASN A 146 17.45 -18.62 -11.90
CA ASN A 146 18.60 -18.32 -12.72
C ASN A 146 19.08 -19.58 -13.45
N PRO A 147 19.05 -19.63 -14.79
CA PRO A 147 19.39 -20.83 -15.54
C PRO A 147 20.88 -21.21 -15.44
N SER A 148 21.76 -20.23 -15.23
CA SER A 148 23.21 -20.45 -15.16
C SER A 148 23.67 -20.99 -13.82
N THR A 149 23.03 -20.58 -12.72
CA THR A 149 23.41 -20.98 -11.36
C THR A 149 22.44 -21.99 -10.75
N SER A 150 21.30 -22.25 -11.37
CA SER A 150 20.18 -23.03 -10.85
C SER A 150 19.60 -22.49 -9.52
N LYS A 151 20.01 -21.29 -9.11
CA LYS A 151 19.51 -20.64 -7.90
C LYS A 151 18.07 -20.19 -8.13
N THR A 152 17.20 -20.46 -7.17
CA THR A 152 15.81 -20.00 -7.15
C THR A 152 15.65 -18.95 -6.07
N GLU A 153 14.97 -17.87 -6.40
CA GLU A 153 14.65 -16.77 -5.50
C GLU A 153 13.13 -16.60 -5.45
N ASN A 154 12.60 -16.37 -4.24
CA ASN A 154 11.19 -16.06 -4.08
C ASN A 154 10.93 -14.62 -4.51
N LEU A 155 9.77 -14.39 -5.10
CA LEU A 155 9.33 -13.10 -5.59
C LEU A 155 7.99 -12.73 -4.96
N PHE A 156 7.88 -11.47 -4.57
CA PHE A 156 6.62 -10.87 -4.13
C PHE A 156 6.54 -9.41 -4.61
N TYR A 157 5.43 -9.06 -5.23
CA TYR A 157 5.09 -7.70 -5.56
C TYR A 157 3.57 -7.51 -5.56
N THR A 158 3.12 -6.28 -5.63
CA THR A 158 1.70 -5.94 -5.57
C THR A 158 1.34 -4.88 -6.59
N ASN A 159 0.07 -4.79 -6.89
CA ASN A 159 -0.49 -3.73 -7.70
C ASN A 159 -1.88 -3.36 -7.16
N THR A 160 -2.06 -2.11 -6.80
CA THR A 160 -3.37 -1.54 -6.48
C THR A 160 -3.71 -0.51 -7.54
N VAL A 161 -4.84 -0.67 -8.21
CA VAL A 161 -5.32 0.26 -9.25
C VAL A 161 -6.61 0.91 -8.80
N ASP A 162 -6.64 2.24 -8.82
CA ASP A 162 -7.86 3.02 -8.72
C ASP A 162 -8.66 2.92 -10.03
N LEU A 163 -9.89 2.43 -9.95
CA LEU A 163 -10.73 2.14 -11.12
C LEU A 163 -11.41 3.38 -11.68
N GLU A 164 -11.44 4.49 -10.95
CA GLU A 164 -12.01 5.74 -11.39
C GLU A 164 -11.00 6.57 -12.18
N THR A 165 -9.78 6.69 -11.66
CA THR A 165 -8.71 7.50 -12.25
C THR A 165 -7.79 6.72 -13.18
N VAL A 166 -7.83 5.38 -13.15
CA VAL A 166 -6.92 4.45 -13.85
C VAL A 166 -5.45 4.73 -13.51
N GLN A 167 -5.20 4.94 -12.24
CA GLN A 167 -3.87 5.21 -11.69
C GLN A 167 -3.46 4.11 -10.70
N ASN A 168 -2.17 3.89 -10.59
CA ASN A 168 -1.61 3.07 -9.53
C ASN A 168 -1.77 3.81 -8.19
N MET A 169 -2.30 3.11 -7.20
CA MET A 169 -2.27 3.55 -5.81
C MET A 169 -0.99 3.08 -5.14
N ARG A 170 -0.37 3.96 -4.38
CA ARG A 170 0.90 3.74 -3.71
C ARG A 170 0.73 3.79 -2.20
N LEU A 171 1.77 3.43 -1.46
CA LEU A 171 1.79 3.55 0.00
C LEU A 171 1.33 4.92 0.48
N SER A 172 1.76 6.00 -0.19
CA SER A 172 1.38 7.38 0.15
C SER A 172 -0.11 7.69 0.09
N ASP A 173 -0.90 6.86 -0.60
CA ASP A 173 -2.35 7.06 -0.74
C ASP A 173 -3.13 6.52 0.47
N TYR A 174 -2.50 5.73 1.35
CA TYR A 174 -3.15 5.13 2.52
C TYR A 174 -2.30 5.13 3.80
N ALA A 175 -1.02 5.51 3.74
CA ALA A 175 -0.18 5.62 4.93
C ALA A 175 0.94 6.67 4.76
N ASP A 176 1.31 7.32 5.85
CA ASP A 176 2.47 8.22 5.88
C ASP A 176 3.78 7.41 5.93
N ALA A 177 4.63 7.59 4.92
CA ALA A 177 5.86 6.81 4.76
C ALA A 177 6.84 6.98 5.92
N TYR A 178 6.89 8.16 6.57
CA TYR A 178 7.79 8.38 7.71
C TYR A 178 7.29 7.66 8.97
N THR A 179 5.99 7.71 9.22
CA THR A 179 5.35 6.96 10.32
C THR A 179 5.55 5.46 10.16
N VAL A 180 5.35 4.94 8.95
CA VAL A 180 5.61 3.53 8.64
C VAL A 180 7.08 3.17 8.82
N ALA A 181 8.00 4.03 8.39
CA ALA A 181 9.44 3.84 8.59
C ALA A 181 9.82 3.75 10.07
N GLY A 182 9.28 4.64 10.89
CA GLY A 182 9.44 4.61 12.35
C GLY A 182 8.91 3.32 12.97
N TYR A 183 7.75 2.87 12.54
CA TYR A 183 7.15 1.59 12.97
C TYR A 183 8.02 0.38 12.60
N ILE A 184 8.58 0.34 11.40
CA ILE A 184 9.49 -0.73 11.00
C ILE A 184 10.78 -0.68 11.83
N ALA A 185 11.38 0.50 11.99
CA ALA A 185 12.63 0.66 12.73
C ALA A 185 12.49 0.39 14.24
N SER A 186 11.30 0.58 14.84
CA SER A 186 11.04 0.26 16.25
C SER A 186 11.12 -1.23 16.57
N GLY A 187 10.87 -2.10 15.57
CA GLY A 187 10.82 -3.55 15.77
C GLY A 187 9.48 -4.07 16.31
N ASP A 188 8.50 -3.19 16.58
CA ASP A 188 7.19 -3.55 17.16
C ASP A 188 6.19 -4.09 16.12
N TYR A 189 6.62 -4.22 14.88
CA TYR A 189 5.79 -4.68 13.77
C TYR A 189 5.38 -6.16 13.90
N LYS A 190 4.26 -6.49 13.27
CA LYS A 190 3.79 -7.86 13.09
C LYS A 190 4.17 -8.36 11.70
N LEU A 191 4.76 -9.56 11.63
CA LEU A 191 5.01 -10.26 10.37
C LEU A 191 3.76 -11.05 9.97
N GLU A 192 3.39 -11.00 8.69
CA GLU A 192 2.29 -11.81 8.13
C GLU A 192 2.74 -13.24 7.93
N SER A 193 3.84 -13.42 7.21
CA SER A 193 4.46 -14.72 6.98
C SER A 193 5.94 -14.53 6.65
N VAL A 194 6.76 -15.48 7.05
CA VAL A 194 8.18 -15.55 6.71
C VAL A 194 8.54 -16.99 6.37
N SER A 195 9.42 -17.16 5.39
CA SER A 195 9.91 -18.48 4.99
C SER A 195 11.07 -18.97 5.85
N ALA A 196 11.76 -18.04 6.51
CA ALA A 196 12.91 -18.29 7.36
C ALA A 196 12.55 -18.19 8.85
N ASN A 197 13.53 -18.42 9.72
CA ASN A 197 13.39 -18.21 11.15
C ASN A 197 13.04 -16.74 11.45
N GLU A 198 11.94 -16.50 12.16
CA GLU A 198 11.43 -15.16 12.44
C GLU A 198 12.43 -14.27 13.16
N GLN A 199 13.17 -14.82 14.12
CA GLN A 199 14.20 -14.05 14.84
C GLN A 199 15.32 -13.58 13.92
N SER A 200 15.75 -14.40 12.96
CA SER A 200 16.76 -14.03 11.97
C SER A 200 16.25 -12.93 11.04
N VAL A 201 14.97 -13.02 10.61
CA VAL A 201 14.32 -12.01 9.80
C VAL A 201 14.23 -10.68 10.56
N ARG A 202 13.80 -10.70 11.82
CA ARG A 202 13.74 -9.49 12.66
C ARG A 202 15.11 -8.87 12.85
N SER A 203 16.14 -9.67 13.14
CA SER A 203 17.52 -9.20 13.28
C SER A 203 18.04 -8.56 11.99
N TYR A 204 17.67 -9.10 10.83
CA TYR A 204 18.03 -8.51 9.54
C TYR A 204 17.30 -7.19 9.27
N ILE A 205 16.00 -7.11 9.54
CA ILE A 205 15.19 -5.90 9.34
C ILE A 205 15.65 -4.78 10.30
N ASN A 206 15.97 -5.11 11.55
CA ASN A 206 16.38 -4.14 12.58
C ASN A 206 17.90 -4.05 12.78
N SER A 207 18.68 -4.38 11.74
CA SER A 207 20.13 -4.16 11.80
C SER A 207 20.49 -2.67 11.93
N SER A 208 21.59 -2.34 12.56
CA SER A 208 21.94 -0.98 12.98
C SER A 208 22.03 0.05 11.85
N GLU A 209 22.29 -0.39 10.63
CA GLU A 209 22.30 0.47 9.43
C GLU A 209 20.92 0.78 8.88
N LYS A 210 19.88 0.01 9.29
CA LYS A 210 18.51 0.16 8.79
C LYS A 210 17.66 1.05 9.72
N THR A 211 18.00 2.31 9.72
CA THR A 211 17.34 3.36 10.51
C THR A 211 15.98 3.75 9.95
N THR A 212 15.25 4.61 10.66
CA THR A 212 14.02 5.24 10.14
C THR A 212 14.26 5.93 8.80
N ASP A 213 15.36 6.69 8.65
CA ASP A 213 15.69 7.38 7.40
C ASP A 213 16.00 6.41 6.25
N TYR A 214 16.61 5.27 6.55
CA TYR A 214 16.82 4.20 5.56
C TYR A 214 15.49 3.71 5.00
N TYR A 215 14.55 3.35 5.88
CA TYR A 215 13.23 2.88 5.45
C TYR A 215 12.40 3.98 4.80
N PHE A 216 12.43 5.20 5.32
CA PHE A 216 11.69 6.32 4.75
C PHE A 216 12.03 6.55 3.28
N LYS A 217 13.32 6.59 2.92
CA LYS A 217 13.76 6.74 1.53
C LYS A 217 13.21 5.64 0.61
N LYS A 218 13.20 4.39 1.08
CA LYS A 218 12.69 3.26 0.30
C LYS A 218 11.16 3.28 0.18
N LEU A 219 10.45 3.62 1.25
CA LEU A 219 9.00 3.71 1.28
C LEU A 219 8.46 4.85 0.42
N GLN A 220 9.18 5.96 0.29
CA GLN A 220 8.83 7.02 -0.65
C GLN A 220 8.85 6.56 -2.12
N ALA A 221 9.65 5.57 -2.46
CA ALA A 221 9.75 4.98 -3.80
C ALA A 221 8.96 3.65 -3.91
N ALA A 222 8.17 3.29 -2.90
CA ALA A 222 7.38 2.08 -2.92
C ALA A 222 6.30 2.11 -4.00
N ASP A 223 5.96 0.93 -4.49
CA ASP A 223 4.89 0.64 -5.45
C ASP A 223 5.10 1.21 -6.86
N PHE A 224 4.38 0.68 -7.82
CA PHE A 224 4.36 1.21 -9.18
C PHE A 224 3.83 2.65 -9.17
N SER A 225 4.52 3.54 -9.88
CA SER A 225 4.08 4.92 -10.08
C SER A 225 3.30 5.09 -11.38
N GLY A 226 2.53 6.19 -11.47
CA GLY A 226 1.78 6.54 -12.68
C GLY A 226 0.54 5.68 -12.89
N GLY A 227 0.03 5.72 -14.12
CA GLY A 227 -1.20 5.06 -14.52
C GLY A 227 -1.16 4.61 -15.97
N TYR A 228 -2.33 4.34 -16.53
CA TYR A 228 -2.44 4.01 -17.94
C TYR A 228 -1.97 5.19 -18.81
N THR A 229 -1.11 4.88 -19.78
CA THR A 229 -0.71 5.80 -20.85
C THR A 229 -1.07 5.18 -22.19
N ALA A 230 -1.63 5.98 -23.09
CA ALA A 230 -2.03 5.51 -24.43
C ALA A 230 -0.82 5.22 -25.34
N ASP A 231 0.38 5.65 -24.97
CA ASP A 231 1.60 5.37 -25.71
C ASP A 231 2.03 3.92 -25.52
N GLU A 232 1.90 3.12 -26.55
CA GLU A 232 2.34 1.72 -26.59
C GLU A 232 3.87 1.59 -26.39
N ASN A 233 4.62 2.70 -26.53
CA ASN A 233 6.06 2.79 -26.31
C ASN A 233 6.44 3.34 -24.92
N SER A 234 5.47 3.67 -24.08
CA SER A 234 5.77 4.03 -22.70
C SER A 234 6.18 2.76 -21.95
N THR A 235 7.47 2.53 -21.92
CA THR A 235 8.06 1.53 -21.03
C THR A 235 7.54 1.78 -19.62
N PRO A 236 7.07 0.75 -18.91
CA PRO A 236 6.72 0.91 -17.49
C PRO A 236 7.88 1.60 -16.79
N ALA A 237 7.54 2.61 -16.02
CA ALA A 237 8.50 3.55 -15.47
C ALA A 237 9.74 2.90 -14.91
N ALA A 238 10.71 3.52 -15.27
CA ALA A 238 12.07 3.77 -14.81
C ALA A 238 12.70 2.90 -13.72
N SER A 239 12.07 2.39 -12.74
CA SER A 239 12.70 1.48 -11.76
C SER A 239 11.70 0.53 -11.12
N TRP A 240 12.05 -0.75 -11.12
CA TRP A 240 11.35 -1.74 -10.33
C TRP A 240 11.40 -1.36 -8.84
N PRO A 241 10.25 -1.21 -8.16
CA PRO A 241 10.24 -0.86 -6.74
C PRO A 241 10.89 -1.95 -5.89
N GLU A 242 11.66 -1.54 -4.87
CA GLU A 242 12.22 -2.49 -3.91
C GLU A 242 11.19 -2.91 -2.86
N ILE A 243 10.22 -2.03 -2.56
CA ILE A 243 9.16 -2.21 -1.58
C ILE A 243 7.82 -2.12 -2.30
N PHE A 244 6.95 -3.07 -2.00
CA PHE A 244 5.58 -3.06 -2.45
C PHE A 244 4.63 -3.06 -1.27
N SER A 245 3.47 -2.44 -1.45
CA SER A 245 2.46 -2.34 -0.41
C SER A 245 1.05 -2.49 -0.96
N TYR A 246 0.13 -2.86 -0.10
CA TYR A 246 -1.30 -2.82 -0.39
C TYR A 246 -2.09 -2.66 0.90
N GLU A 247 -3.29 -2.12 0.79
CA GLU A 247 -4.22 -2.04 1.92
C GLU A 247 -5.38 -3.02 1.72
N LYS A 248 -5.73 -3.74 2.78
CA LYS A 248 -6.87 -4.64 2.83
C LYS A 248 -7.53 -4.55 4.21
N GLN A 249 -8.79 -4.13 4.25
CA GLN A 249 -9.58 -4.03 5.47
C GLN A 249 -8.95 -3.14 6.56
N GLY A 250 -8.37 -2.00 6.17
CA GLY A 250 -7.72 -1.06 7.09
C GLY A 250 -6.31 -1.46 7.53
N ILE A 251 -5.80 -2.60 7.09
CA ILE A 251 -4.44 -3.05 7.37
C ILE A 251 -3.57 -2.83 6.13
N VAL A 252 -2.44 -2.18 6.31
CA VAL A 252 -1.43 -1.99 5.28
C VAL A 252 -0.42 -3.13 5.37
N TYR A 253 -0.22 -3.83 4.27
CA TYR A 253 0.78 -4.89 4.11
C TYR A 253 1.95 -4.34 3.33
N ILE A 254 3.16 -4.53 3.82
CA ILE A 254 4.38 -3.94 3.26
C ILE A 254 5.41 -5.04 3.09
N SER A 255 5.89 -5.25 1.86
CA SER A 255 6.95 -6.20 1.60
C SER A 255 8.31 -5.56 1.86
N ILE A 256 9.12 -6.17 2.70
CA ILE A 256 10.49 -5.75 2.99
C ILE A 256 11.45 -6.72 2.30
N PRO A 257 12.40 -6.23 1.49
CA PRO A 257 13.39 -7.11 0.85
C PRO A 257 14.33 -7.70 1.90
N LEU A 258 14.59 -8.99 1.76
CA LEU A 258 15.52 -9.76 2.58
C LEU A 258 16.62 -10.35 1.70
N SER A 259 17.68 -10.86 2.35
CA SER A 259 18.66 -11.69 1.65
C SER A 259 18.04 -13.02 1.19
N SER A 260 18.68 -13.67 0.22
CA SER A 260 18.19 -14.94 -0.31
C SER A 260 18.17 -16.06 0.72
N GLU A 261 19.06 -16.03 1.69
CA GLU A 261 19.11 -16.99 2.82
C GLU A 261 17.89 -16.84 3.75
N LEU A 262 17.28 -15.66 3.76
CA LEU A 262 16.09 -15.35 4.55
C LEU A 262 14.80 -15.39 3.72
N GLY A 263 14.86 -15.82 2.45
CA GLY A 263 13.68 -16.04 1.61
C GLY A 263 13.27 -14.87 0.73
N ASN A 264 14.15 -13.89 0.51
CA ASN A 264 14.04 -12.74 -0.38
C ASN A 264 13.08 -11.62 0.08
N TYR A 265 12.02 -11.92 0.81
CA TYR A 265 11.10 -10.90 1.34
C TYR A 265 10.42 -11.35 2.64
N ALA A 266 9.94 -10.38 3.40
CA ALA A 266 8.97 -10.55 4.48
C ALA A 266 7.83 -9.55 4.32
N ILE A 267 6.65 -9.89 4.80
CA ILE A 267 5.48 -8.99 4.78
C ILE A 267 5.20 -8.51 6.21
N ILE A 268 5.23 -7.20 6.39
CA ILE A 268 4.90 -6.52 7.65
C ILE A 268 3.46 -6.02 7.56
N LYS A 269 2.72 -6.16 8.67
CA LYS A 269 1.39 -5.56 8.87
C LYS A 269 1.51 -4.25 9.63
N TYR A 270 0.91 -3.21 9.10
CA TYR A 270 0.76 -1.91 9.74
C TYR A 270 -0.72 -1.55 9.83
N SER A 271 -1.19 -1.22 11.02
CA SER A 271 -2.56 -0.75 11.26
C SER A 271 -2.51 0.70 11.72
N PRO A 272 -2.94 1.66 10.90
CA PRO A 272 -2.90 3.08 11.24
C PRO A 272 -3.72 3.43 12.51
N ASP A 273 -4.79 2.70 12.75
CA ASP A 273 -5.76 2.99 13.81
C ASP A 273 -5.42 2.36 15.18
N ASN A 274 -4.38 1.54 15.25
CA ASN A 274 -3.93 0.90 16.49
C ASN A 274 -2.78 1.73 17.13
N LYS A 275 -3.09 2.93 17.60
CA LYS A 275 -2.21 3.71 18.47
C LYS A 275 -2.64 3.58 19.92
#